data_9493794417405974ac75c660dd8b9e7a
#
_entry.id   9493794417405974ac75c660dd8b9e7a
#
_cell.length_a   1.000
_cell.length_b   1.000
_cell.length_c   1.000
_cell.angle_alpha   90.00
_cell.angle_beta   90.00
_cell.angle_gamma   90.00
#
_symmetry.space_group_name_H-M   'P 1'
#
loop_
_entity.id
_entity.type
_entity.pdbx_description
1 polymer ?
#
loop_
_entity_poly.entity_id
_entity_poly.type
_entity_poly.pdbx_seq_one_letter_code
_entity_poly.pdbx_strand_id
1 'polypeptide(L)'
;MKIKIIVAFVLLAINGTTIMAQEKIKQTAGRDQLGEFAPKFAELNDDVLFGEVWSRTDKLGLRDRSLVTITSLISQGITDSSLIYHLQSAKQNGITRTEIAEILTHIGFYAGWPKAWAAFRLAKDVWAEDTAAADARSAFQREMIFPIGEPNTAYAKYFIGNSYLAPISREQVSISNVTFEPGCRNNWHIHRAKSGGGQCCW
;
A
#
# COMPACT_ATOMS: atom_id res chain seq x y z
N MET A 1 73.30 4.98 15.57
CA MET A 1 72.07 5.77 15.50
C MET A 1 71.15 5.10 14.49
N LYS A 2 70.13 4.36 14.96
CA LYS A 2 69.20 3.59 14.09
C LYS A 2 67.90 4.38 13.94
N ILE A 3 67.62 4.87 12.72
CA ILE A 3 66.42 5.59 12.37
C ILE A 3 65.28 4.57 12.19
N LYS A 4 64.28 4.63 13.04
CA LYS A 4 63.04 3.84 12.88
C LYS A 4 62.07 4.63 11.98
N ILE A 5 61.84 4.14 10.78
CA ILE A 5 60.81 4.64 9.86
C ILE A 5 59.48 4.08 10.32
N ILE A 6 58.58 4.94 10.81
CA ILE A 6 57.20 4.59 11.12
C ILE A 6 56.39 4.82 9.84
N VAL A 7 55.95 3.75 9.20
CA VAL A 7 55.01 3.80 8.08
C VAL A 7 53.58 3.85 8.68
N ALA A 8 52.96 5.03 8.63
CA ALA A 8 51.55 5.18 8.99
C ALA A 8 50.68 4.74 7.81
N PHE A 9 49.97 3.60 7.98
CA PHE A 9 48.91 3.21 7.06
C PHE A 9 47.68 4.08 7.32
N VAL A 10 47.39 4.99 6.41
CA VAL A 10 46.09 5.69 6.37
C VAL A 10 45.09 4.77 5.70
N LEU A 11 44.23 4.13 6.48
CA LEU A 11 43.06 3.42 5.99
C LEU A 11 42.02 4.48 5.54
N LEU A 12 41.98 4.73 4.23
CA LEU A 12 40.85 5.44 3.60
C LEU A 12 39.63 4.53 3.66
N ALA A 13 38.74 4.77 4.62
CA ALA A 13 37.40 4.17 4.60
C ALA A 13 36.59 4.79 3.44
N ILE A 14 36.60 4.11 2.30
CA ILE A 14 35.68 4.42 1.21
C ILE A 14 34.30 4.01 1.69
N ASN A 15 33.51 4.96 2.18
CA ASN A 15 32.09 4.80 2.35
C ASN A 15 31.47 4.65 0.96
N GLY A 16 31.43 3.41 0.46
CA GLY A 16 30.69 3.05 -0.73
C GLY A 16 29.20 3.20 -0.44
N THR A 17 28.64 4.37 -0.71
CA THR A 17 27.20 4.51 -0.89
C THR A 17 26.84 3.64 -2.09
N THR A 18 26.34 2.44 -1.81
CA THR A 18 25.71 1.59 -2.82
C THR A 18 24.50 2.39 -3.32
N ILE A 19 24.66 3.07 -4.47
CA ILE A 19 23.53 3.63 -5.19
C ILE A 19 22.75 2.43 -5.69
N MET A 20 21.73 2.03 -4.93
CA MET A 20 20.75 1.05 -5.38
C MET A 20 20.12 1.65 -6.62
N ALA A 21 20.38 1.04 -7.78
CA ALA A 21 19.73 1.44 -9.02
C ALA A 21 18.22 1.31 -8.81
N GLN A 22 17.51 2.41 -8.99
CA GLN A 22 16.06 2.44 -8.85
C GLN A 22 15.44 1.47 -9.84
N GLU A 23 14.63 0.53 -9.34
CA GLU A 23 13.96 -0.44 -10.21
C GLU A 23 12.98 0.29 -11.12
N LYS A 24 13.16 0.11 -12.43
CA LYS A 24 12.29 0.72 -13.44
C LYS A 24 10.97 -0.02 -13.52
N ILE A 25 9.87 0.74 -13.57
CA ILE A 25 8.54 0.18 -13.82
C ILE A 25 8.53 -0.42 -15.22
N LYS A 26 8.18 -1.70 -15.31
CA LYS A 26 7.98 -2.38 -16.58
C LYS A 26 6.51 -2.30 -16.96
N GLN A 27 6.22 -1.68 -18.09
CA GLN A 27 4.89 -1.61 -18.68
C GLN A 27 4.97 -2.11 -20.11
N THR A 28 3.97 -2.87 -20.56
CA THR A 28 3.86 -3.43 -21.90
C THR A 28 2.53 -3.10 -22.57
N ALA A 29 1.62 -2.42 -21.86
CA ALA A 29 0.27 -2.15 -22.36
C ALA A 29 0.24 -1.37 -23.67
N GLY A 30 1.20 -0.49 -23.92
CA GLY A 30 1.35 0.22 -25.19
C GLY A 30 1.67 -0.73 -26.34
N ARG A 31 2.63 -1.62 -26.12
CA ARG A 31 3.03 -2.63 -27.13
C ARG A 31 1.93 -3.65 -27.35
N ASP A 32 1.28 -4.11 -26.29
CA ASP A 32 0.25 -5.13 -26.37
C ASP A 32 -1.00 -4.65 -27.14
N GLN A 33 -1.35 -3.38 -26.99
CA GLN A 33 -2.56 -2.81 -27.59
C GLN A 33 -2.31 -2.12 -28.94
N LEU A 34 -1.18 -1.46 -29.11
CA LEU A 34 -0.91 -0.56 -30.22
C LEU A 34 0.42 -0.83 -30.93
N GLY A 35 1.19 -1.83 -30.48
CA GLY A 35 2.56 -2.05 -30.99
C GLY A 35 2.65 -2.25 -32.50
N GLU A 36 1.67 -2.92 -33.12
CA GLU A 36 1.60 -3.11 -34.57
C GLU A 36 1.13 -1.85 -35.31
N PHE A 37 0.16 -1.13 -34.73
CA PHE A 37 -0.43 0.03 -35.37
C PHE A 37 0.39 1.31 -35.18
N ALA A 38 0.92 1.52 -33.98
CA ALA A 38 1.63 2.73 -33.58
C ALA A 38 2.88 2.42 -32.73
N PRO A 39 3.91 1.77 -33.29
CA PRO A 39 5.04 1.24 -32.52
C PRO A 39 5.80 2.34 -31.78
N LYS A 40 5.93 3.54 -32.33
CA LYS A 40 6.60 4.65 -31.68
C LYS A 40 5.80 5.20 -30.49
N PHE A 41 4.47 5.24 -30.60
CA PHE A 41 3.61 5.60 -29.46
C PHE A 41 3.73 4.58 -28.33
N ALA A 42 3.70 3.29 -28.69
CA ALA A 42 3.85 2.20 -27.73
C ALA A 42 5.19 2.27 -26.98
N GLU A 43 6.30 2.51 -27.69
CA GLU A 43 7.63 2.73 -27.10
C GLU A 43 7.63 3.92 -26.14
N LEU A 44 7.09 5.07 -26.55
CA LEU A 44 7.04 6.26 -25.70
C LEU A 44 6.18 6.04 -24.44
N ASN A 45 5.06 5.31 -24.56
CA ASN A 45 4.23 4.95 -23.42
C ASN A 45 4.97 4.03 -22.45
N ASP A 46 5.52 2.92 -22.94
CA ASP A 46 6.05 1.87 -22.08
C ASP A 46 7.43 2.23 -21.52
N ASP A 47 8.34 2.71 -22.37
CA ASP A 47 9.73 2.93 -21.96
C ASP A 47 9.97 4.32 -21.39
N VAL A 48 9.36 5.36 -21.96
CA VAL A 48 9.60 6.74 -21.50
C VAL A 48 8.63 7.13 -20.41
N LEU A 49 7.32 7.05 -20.65
CA LEU A 49 6.35 7.46 -19.63
C LEU A 49 6.49 6.59 -18.37
N PHE A 50 6.36 5.28 -18.48
CA PHE A 50 6.43 4.40 -17.32
C PHE A 50 7.87 4.06 -16.93
N GLY A 51 8.70 3.67 -17.88
CA GLY A 51 10.08 3.25 -17.64
C GLY A 51 11.01 4.34 -17.14
N GLU A 52 10.75 5.61 -17.49
CA GLU A 52 11.58 6.75 -17.04
C GLU A 52 10.82 7.70 -16.12
N VAL A 53 9.67 8.27 -16.55
CA VAL A 53 9.00 9.33 -15.78
C VAL A 53 8.36 8.76 -14.53
N TRP A 54 7.55 7.72 -14.60
CA TRP A 54 6.91 7.10 -13.45
C TRP A 54 7.90 6.39 -12.53
N SER A 55 9.01 5.93 -13.05
CA SER A 55 10.06 5.27 -12.26
C SER A 55 10.88 6.22 -11.38
N ARG A 56 10.72 7.55 -11.51
CA ARG A 56 11.41 8.54 -10.65
C ARG A 56 10.71 8.69 -9.30
N THR A 57 10.60 7.58 -8.58
CA THR A 57 9.88 7.53 -7.29
C THR A 57 10.61 8.22 -6.15
N ASP A 58 11.91 8.48 -6.31
CA ASP A 58 12.75 9.30 -5.43
C ASP A 58 12.42 10.81 -5.53
N LYS A 59 11.80 11.26 -6.63
CA LYS A 59 11.40 12.65 -6.85
C LYS A 59 9.92 12.89 -6.53
N LEU A 60 9.06 11.96 -6.95
CA LEU A 60 7.63 11.99 -6.69
C LEU A 60 7.12 10.55 -6.59
N GLY A 61 6.54 10.19 -5.46
CA GLY A 61 6.01 8.85 -5.20
C GLY A 61 4.89 8.44 -6.14
N LEU A 62 4.67 7.13 -6.32
CA LEU A 62 3.62 6.59 -7.21
C LEU A 62 2.22 7.06 -6.79
N ARG A 63 1.97 7.19 -5.49
CA ARG A 63 0.73 7.69 -4.94
C ARG A 63 0.43 9.12 -5.42
N ASP A 64 1.40 10.01 -5.30
CA ASP A 64 1.24 11.41 -5.69
C ASP A 64 1.15 11.57 -7.22
N ARG A 65 1.90 10.74 -7.98
CA ARG A 65 1.75 10.68 -9.44
C ARG A 65 0.35 10.27 -9.85
N SER A 66 -0.23 9.26 -9.18
CA SER A 66 -1.61 8.84 -9.42
C SER A 66 -2.59 9.97 -9.13
N LEU A 67 -2.41 10.69 -8.02
CA LEU A 67 -3.23 11.84 -7.64
C LEU A 67 -3.19 12.94 -8.71
N VAL A 68 -1.99 13.32 -9.16
CA VAL A 68 -1.80 14.33 -10.22
C VAL A 68 -2.47 13.87 -11.52
N THR A 69 -2.30 12.60 -11.89
CA THR A 69 -2.85 12.04 -13.13
C THR A 69 -4.37 12.05 -13.11
N ILE A 70 -5.02 11.49 -12.07
CA ILE A 70 -6.48 11.47 -11.99
C ILE A 70 -7.07 12.88 -11.93
N THR A 71 -6.43 13.79 -11.21
CA THR A 71 -6.88 15.19 -11.13
C THR A 71 -6.80 15.87 -12.50
N SER A 72 -5.70 15.65 -13.23
CA SER A 72 -5.53 16.22 -14.56
C SER A 72 -6.56 15.69 -15.56
N LEU A 73 -6.81 14.36 -15.56
CA LEU A 73 -7.79 13.74 -16.45
C LEU A 73 -9.20 14.25 -16.18
N ILE A 74 -9.62 14.26 -14.92
CA ILE A 74 -10.95 14.74 -14.52
C ILE A 74 -11.12 16.22 -14.90
N SER A 75 -10.10 17.05 -14.67
CA SER A 75 -10.16 18.48 -15.01
C SER A 75 -10.34 18.72 -16.51
N GLN A 76 -9.79 17.86 -17.34
CA GLN A 76 -9.98 17.87 -18.79
C GLN A 76 -11.34 17.29 -19.24
N GLY A 77 -12.08 16.64 -18.34
CA GLY A 77 -13.36 16.01 -18.66
C GLY A 77 -13.22 14.57 -19.14
N ILE A 78 -12.06 13.96 -19.00
CA ILE A 78 -11.81 12.55 -19.31
C ILE A 78 -12.37 11.74 -18.14
N THR A 79 -13.59 11.26 -18.30
CA THR A 79 -14.35 10.53 -17.27
C THR A 79 -14.99 9.27 -17.83
N ASP A 80 -14.33 8.65 -18.79
CA ASP A 80 -14.68 7.39 -19.44
C ASP A 80 -13.86 6.20 -18.88
N SER A 81 -13.82 5.11 -19.62
CA SER A 81 -13.10 3.89 -19.22
C SER A 81 -11.60 4.10 -19.02
N SER A 82 -10.98 5.10 -19.66
CA SER A 82 -9.55 5.39 -19.46
C SER A 82 -9.28 5.89 -18.04
N LEU A 83 -10.21 6.63 -17.43
CA LEU A 83 -10.10 7.04 -16.04
C LEU A 83 -10.15 5.85 -15.07
N ILE A 84 -10.87 4.78 -15.39
CA ILE A 84 -10.96 3.57 -14.53
C ILE A 84 -9.58 2.98 -14.27
N TYR A 85 -8.76 2.84 -15.31
CA TYR A 85 -7.39 2.35 -15.17
C TYR A 85 -6.58 3.19 -14.18
N HIS A 86 -6.67 4.51 -14.27
CA HIS A 86 -5.94 5.41 -13.38
C HIS A 86 -6.48 5.43 -11.95
N LEU A 87 -7.79 5.24 -11.76
CA LEU A 87 -8.38 5.06 -10.43
C LEU A 87 -7.94 3.73 -9.80
N GLN A 88 -7.89 2.64 -10.57
CA GLN A 88 -7.36 1.36 -10.10
C GLN A 88 -5.89 1.47 -9.71
N SER A 89 -5.07 2.11 -10.54
CA SER A 89 -3.67 2.39 -10.23
C SER A 89 -3.52 3.25 -8.97
N ALA A 90 -4.37 4.25 -8.79
CA ALA A 90 -4.39 5.09 -7.60
C ALA A 90 -4.71 4.28 -6.32
N LYS A 91 -5.68 3.37 -6.39
CA LYS A 91 -6.00 2.43 -5.31
C LYS A 91 -4.81 1.53 -4.99
N GLN A 92 -4.17 0.91 -6.00
CA GLN A 92 -2.97 0.08 -5.83
C GLN A 92 -1.80 0.85 -5.22
N ASN A 93 -1.66 2.13 -5.55
CA ASN A 93 -0.63 3.02 -5.03
C ASN A 93 -0.98 3.64 -3.67
N GLY A 94 -2.03 3.14 -2.99
CA GLY A 94 -2.35 3.45 -1.60
C GLY A 94 -3.31 4.62 -1.39
N ILE A 95 -4.04 5.08 -2.42
CA ILE A 95 -5.14 6.04 -2.22
C ILE A 95 -6.36 5.28 -1.69
N THR A 96 -6.76 5.60 -0.48
CA THR A 96 -7.88 4.97 0.20
C THR A 96 -9.24 5.47 -0.32
N ARG A 97 -10.32 4.73 0.01
CA ARG A 97 -11.70 5.13 -0.30
C ARG A 97 -12.06 6.49 0.28
N THR A 98 -11.65 6.77 1.50
CA THR A 98 -11.91 8.06 2.14
C THR A 98 -11.17 9.19 1.44
N GLU A 99 -9.90 8.98 1.10
CA GLU A 99 -9.10 9.99 0.41
C GLU A 99 -9.62 10.28 -0.99
N ILE A 100 -9.99 9.26 -1.78
CA ILE A 100 -10.53 9.54 -3.12
C ILE A 100 -11.86 10.30 -3.05
N ALA A 101 -12.70 10.04 -2.05
CA ALA A 101 -13.92 10.79 -1.85
C ALA A 101 -13.64 12.28 -1.57
N GLU A 102 -12.68 12.58 -0.71
CA GLU A 102 -12.25 13.96 -0.42
C GLU A 102 -11.59 14.63 -1.63
N ILE A 103 -10.73 13.91 -2.37
CA ILE A 103 -10.09 14.39 -3.59
C ILE A 103 -11.14 14.80 -4.63
N LEU A 104 -12.12 13.95 -4.89
CA LEU A 104 -13.18 14.23 -5.87
C LEU A 104 -14.11 15.35 -5.42
N THR A 105 -14.40 15.42 -4.12
CA THR A 105 -15.14 16.56 -3.53
C THR A 105 -14.40 17.86 -3.79
N HIS A 106 -13.11 17.91 -3.49
CA HIS A 106 -12.27 19.07 -3.72
C HIS A 106 -12.22 19.46 -5.21
N ILE A 107 -12.01 18.50 -6.11
CA ILE A 107 -11.99 18.70 -7.56
C ILE A 107 -13.30 19.32 -8.07
N GLY A 108 -14.43 18.97 -7.45
CA GLY A 108 -15.74 19.53 -7.82
C GLY A 108 -15.79 21.06 -7.84
N PHE A 109 -15.05 21.71 -6.94
CA PHE A 109 -14.95 23.17 -6.87
C PHE A 109 -14.04 23.80 -7.93
N TYR A 110 -13.06 23.05 -8.43
CA TYR A 110 -12.06 23.56 -9.38
C TYR A 110 -12.33 23.12 -10.83
N ALA A 111 -12.84 21.92 -11.03
CA ALA A 111 -13.11 21.34 -12.36
C ALA A 111 -14.60 21.35 -12.74
N GLY A 112 -15.49 21.57 -11.75
CA GLY A 112 -16.94 21.61 -11.92
C GLY A 112 -17.66 20.33 -11.53
N TRP A 113 -18.85 20.47 -10.96
CA TRP A 113 -19.69 19.40 -10.42
C TRP A 113 -19.99 18.25 -11.40
N PRO A 114 -20.35 18.51 -12.69
CA PRO A 114 -20.65 17.41 -13.59
C PRO A 114 -19.49 16.45 -13.78
N LYS A 115 -18.24 16.95 -13.83
CA LYS A 115 -17.03 16.13 -13.96
C LYS A 115 -16.76 15.31 -12.67
N ALA A 116 -16.93 15.94 -11.51
CA ALA A 116 -16.80 15.26 -10.22
C ALA A 116 -17.85 14.14 -10.09
N TRP A 117 -19.11 14.39 -10.44
CA TRP A 117 -20.17 13.37 -10.44
C TRP A 117 -19.84 12.18 -11.34
N ALA A 118 -19.32 12.44 -12.55
CA ALA A 118 -18.91 11.37 -13.46
C ALA A 118 -17.78 10.55 -12.87
N ALA A 119 -16.76 11.20 -12.30
CA ALA A 119 -15.64 10.53 -11.64
C ALA A 119 -16.08 9.74 -10.39
N PHE A 120 -17.02 10.25 -9.58
CA PHE A 120 -17.56 9.53 -8.43
C PHE A 120 -18.24 8.21 -8.81
N ARG A 121 -18.98 8.18 -9.93
CA ARG A 121 -19.60 6.92 -10.40
C ARG A 121 -18.55 5.85 -10.65
N LEU A 122 -17.45 6.19 -11.33
CA LEU A 122 -16.35 5.26 -11.60
C LEU A 122 -15.58 4.89 -10.33
N ALA A 123 -15.28 5.87 -9.48
CA ALA A 123 -14.57 5.63 -8.23
C ALA A 123 -15.36 4.70 -7.29
N LYS A 124 -16.68 4.86 -7.21
CA LYS A 124 -17.55 3.98 -6.41
C LYS A 124 -17.39 2.51 -6.78
N ASP A 125 -17.28 2.21 -8.06
CA ASP A 125 -17.11 0.83 -8.55
C ASP A 125 -15.70 0.30 -8.24
N VAL A 126 -14.67 1.11 -8.41
CA VAL A 126 -13.27 0.74 -8.10
C VAL A 126 -13.06 0.44 -6.62
N TRP A 127 -13.73 1.16 -5.72
CA TRP A 127 -13.64 0.96 -4.25
C TRP A 127 -14.85 0.21 -3.66
N ALA A 128 -15.65 -0.50 -4.46
CA ALA A 128 -16.85 -1.22 -3.99
C ALA A 128 -16.51 -2.32 -2.96
N GLU A 129 -15.44 -3.07 -3.19
CA GLU A 129 -15.01 -4.15 -2.28
C GLU A 129 -14.62 -3.64 -0.90
N ASP A 130 -14.02 -2.43 -0.83
CA ASP A 130 -13.64 -1.82 0.43
C ASP A 130 -14.88 -1.46 1.28
N THR A 131 -16.00 -1.14 0.61
CA THR A 131 -17.29 -0.90 1.28
C THR A 131 -17.86 -2.19 1.83
N ALA A 132 -17.88 -3.26 1.04
CA ALA A 132 -18.40 -4.55 1.47
C ALA A 132 -17.61 -5.13 2.66
N ALA A 133 -16.28 -5.03 2.62
CA ALA A 133 -15.42 -5.45 3.72
C ALA A 133 -15.64 -4.60 4.99
N ALA A 134 -15.81 -3.27 4.84
CA ALA A 134 -16.10 -2.38 5.95
C ALA A 134 -17.48 -2.66 6.57
N ASP A 135 -18.50 -2.91 5.72
CA ASP A 135 -19.85 -3.25 6.18
C ASP A 135 -19.89 -4.61 6.89
N ALA A 136 -19.20 -5.62 6.36
CA ALA A 136 -19.06 -6.93 6.99
C ALA A 136 -18.34 -6.83 8.33
N ARG A 137 -17.26 -6.05 8.41
CA ARG A 137 -16.54 -5.79 9.66
C ARG A 137 -17.40 -5.09 10.70
N SER A 138 -18.18 -4.09 10.29
CA SER A 138 -19.10 -3.36 11.18
C SER A 138 -20.26 -4.25 11.65
N ALA A 139 -20.80 -5.13 10.80
CA ALA A 139 -21.79 -6.12 11.17
C ALA A 139 -21.22 -7.11 12.20
N PHE A 140 -20.05 -7.67 11.89
CA PHE A 140 -19.35 -8.59 12.79
C PHE A 140 -19.05 -7.95 14.16
N GLN A 141 -18.62 -6.69 14.18
CA GLN A 141 -18.33 -5.96 15.42
C GLN A 141 -19.57 -5.76 16.28
N ARG A 142 -20.75 -5.56 15.68
CA ARG A 142 -22.03 -5.43 16.42
C ARG A 142 -22.49 -6.75 17.07
N GLU A 143 -22.10 -7.90 16.50
CA GLU A 143 -22.44 -9.23 16.99
C GLU A 143 -21.43 -9.75 18.04
N MET A 144 -20.25 -9.16 18.12
CA MET A 144 -19.21 -9.58 19.04
C MET A 144 -19.49 -9.14 20.48
N ILE A 145 -19.34 -10.08 21.42
CA ILE A 145 -19.43 -9.80 22.88
C ILE A 145 -18.23 -8.94 23.34
N PHE A 146 -17.06 -9.15 22.72
CA PHE A 146 -15.82 -8.43 23.05
C PHE A 146 -15.39 -7.55 21.88
N PRO A 147 -14.72 -6.40 22.13
CA PRO A 147 -14.24 -5.54 21.06
C PRO A 147 -13.21 -6.26 20.18
N ILE A 148 -13.16 -5.92 18.89
CA ILE A 148 -12.17 -6.47 17.95
C ILE A 148 -10.75 -6.10 18.41
N GLY A 149 -10.55 -4.89 18.88
CA GLY A 149 -9.26 -4.38 19.34
C GLY A 149 -8.41 -3.74 18.25
N GLU A 150 -7.17 -3.45 18.61
CA GLU A 150 -6.19 -2.82 17.71
C GLU A 150 -5.43 -3.88 16.90
N PRO A 151 -4.83 -3.49 15.73
CA PRO A 151 -4.00 -4.39 14.97
C PRO A 151 -2.91 -5.05 15.82
N ASN A 152 -2.82 -6.37 15.75
CA ASN A 152 -1.91 -7.17 16.56
C ASN A 152 -0.48 -7.15 16.02
N THR A 153 0.13 -5.97 15.97
CA THR A 153 1.47 -5.75 15.38
C THR A 153 2.58 -6.43 16.19
N ALA A 154 2.45 -6.47 17.50
CA ALA A 154 3.46 -7.04 18.40
C ALA A 154 3.69 -8.54 18.16
N TYR A 155 2.67 -9.25 17.75
CA TYR A 155 2.68 -10.70 17.52
C TYR A 155 2.51 -11.07 16.03
N ALA A 156 2.55 -10.09 15.12
CA ALA A 156 2.32 -10.29 13.68
C ALA A 156 3.15 -11.43 13.07
N LYS A 157 4.39 -11.64 13.53
CA LYS A 157 5.27 -12.73 13.07
C LYS A 157 4.71 -14.14 13.29
N TYR A 158 3.73 -14.31 14.16
CA TYR A 158 3.12 -15.62 14.46
C TYR A 158 1.86 -15.89 13.63
N PHE A 159 1.47 -14.96 12.76
CA PHE A 159 0.27 -15.07 11.94
C PHE A 159 0.56 -14.79 10.47
N ILE A 160 -0.22 -15.40 9.59
CA ILE A 160 -0.32 -15.05 8.18
C ILE A 160 -1.70 -14.41 8.01
N GLY A 161 -1.76 -13.16 7.57
CA GLY A 161 -2.98 -12.36 7.51
C GLY A 161 -3.15 -11.44 8.73
N ASN A 162 -4.26 -10.73 8.76
CA ASN A 162 -4.51 -9.72 9.79
C ASN A 162 -5.15 -10.34 11.04
N SER A 163 -4.63 -9.94 12.20
CA SER A 163 -5.22 -10.24 13.50
C SER A 163 -5.26 -9.00 14.37
N TYR A 164 -6.18 -8.99 15.32
CA TYR A 164 -6.43 -7.85 16.23
C TYR A 164 -6.43 -8.34 17.67
N LEU A 165 -6.01 -7.49 18.59
CA LEU A 165 -5.89 -7.79 20.00
C LEU A 165 -6.63 -6.76 20.83
N ALA A 166 -7.58 -7.21 21.63
CA ALA A 166 -8.28 -6.38 22.62
C ALA A 166 -8.03 -6.94 24.02
N PRO A 167 -7.35 -6.21 24.91
CA PRO A 167 -7.22 -6.64 26.30
C PRO A 167 -8.57 -6.58 27.00
N ILE A 168 -8.95 -7.68 27.69
CA ILE A 168 -10.17 -7.80 28.46
C ILE A 168 -9.87 -7.57 29.95
N SER A 169 -8.79 -8.16 30.46
CA SER A 169 -8.33 -7.98 31.83
C SER A 169 -6.82 -7.90 31.90
N ARG A 170 -6.29 -7.08 32.81
CA ARG A 170 -4.85 -6.94 33.08
C ARG A 170 -4.55 -7.14 34.58
N GLU A 171 -5.53 -7.54 35.35
CA GLU A 171 -5.36 -7.67 36.81
C GLU A 171 -4.66 -8.99 37.19
N GLN A 172 -5.33 -9.92 37.87
CA GLN A 172 -4.72 -11.17 38.34
C GLN A 172 -4.27 -12.10 37.19
N VAL A 173 -5.05 -12.17 36.13
CA VAL A 173 -4.75 -12.93 34.91
C VAL A 173 -4.93 -12.01 33.71
N SER A 174 -3.91 -11.93 32.87
CA SER A 174 -4.01 -11.19 31.60
C SER A 174 -4.84 -11.98 30.60
N ILE A 175 -5.99 -11.44 30.23
CA ILE A 175 -6.91 -12.03 29.27
C ILE A 175 -7.06 -11.04 28.11
N SER A 176 -6.98 -11.55 26.89
CA SER A 176 -7.18 -10.76 25.68
C SER A 176 -8.08 -11.50 24.70
N ASN A 177 -8.94 -10.76 24.01
CA ASN A 177 -9.62 -11.25 22.83
C ASN A 177 -8.69 -11.13 21.64
N VAL A 178 -8.57 -12.20 20.83
CA VAL A 178 -7.81 -12.19 19.58
C VAL A 178 -8.80 -12.44 18.44
N THR A 179 -8.94 -11.45 17.56
CA THR A 179 -9.81 -11.52 16.39
C THR A 179 -8.99 -11.75 15.14
N PHE A 180 -9.44 -12.66 14.28
CA PHE A 180 -8.79 -13.00 13.01
C PHE A 180 -9.69 -12.61 11.84
N GLU A 181 -9.12 -11.99 10.83
CA GLU A 181 -9.81 -11.83 9.55
C GLU A 181 -9.95 -13.17 8.81
N PRO A 182 -10.93 -13.31 7.91
CA PRO A 182 -11.05 -14.51 7.08
C PRO A 182 -9.75 -14.84 6.36
N GLY A 183 -9.29 -16.09 6.46
CA GLY A 183 -8.02 -16.55 5.89
C GLY A 183 -6.78 -16.30 6.74
N CYS A 184 -6.88 -15.60 7.86
CA CYS A 184 -5.79 -15.50 8.81
C CYS A 184 -5.46 -16.85 9.43
N ARG A 185 -4.18 -17.18 9.56
CA ARG A 185 -3.67 -18.46 10.05
C ARG A 185 -2.53 -18.25 11.01
N ASN A 186 -2.44 -19.11 12.03
CA ASN A 186 -1.25 -19.17 12.91
C ASN A 186 -0.07 -19.81 12.17
N ASN A 187 1.11 -19.23 12.34
CA ASN A 187 2.36 -19.95 12.05
C ASN A 187 2.68 -20.90 13.18
N TRP A 188 3.40 -21.96 12.88
CA TRP A 188 3.93 -22.85 13.90
C TRP A 188 4.83 -22.06 14.87
N HIS A 189 4.52 -22.09 16.16
CA HIS A 189 5.31 -21.45 17.21
C HIS A 189 5.15 -22.17 18.55
N ILE A 190 6.11 -21.97 19.45
CA ILE A 190 6.15 -22.60 20.75
C ILE A 190 5.86 -21.56 21.82
N HIS A 191 4.87 -21.82 22.66
CA HIS A 191 4.65 -21.07 23.90
C HIS A 191 5.54 -21.63 25.01
N ARG A 192 6.45 -20.82 25.52
CA ARG A 192 7.26 -21.18 26.70
C ARG A 192 6.62 -20.55 27.94
N ALA A 193 5.92 -21.33 28.75
CA ALA A 193 5.46 -20.88 30.04
C ALA A 193 6.66 -20.69 30.97
N LYS A 194 6.77 -19.54 31.60
CA LYS A 194 7.66 -19.36 32.77
C LYS A 194 6.97 -19.97 33.99
N SER A 195 7.44 -21.14 34.41
CA SER A 195 7.02 -21.87 35.60
C SER A 195 5.60 -22.46 35.63
N GLY A 196 5.52 -23.78 35.59
CA GLY A 196 4.55 -24.62 36.29
C GLY A 196 3.09 -24.46 35.92
N GLY A 197 2.67 -24.99 34.80
CA GLY A 197 1.25 -25.20 34.52
C GLY A 197 0.88 -25.14 33.05
N GLY A 198 0.50 -26.29 32.54
CA GLY A 198 -0.44 -26.42 31.44
C GLY A 198 -0.02 -25.88 30.08
N GLN A 199 0.47 -26.77 29.29
CA GLN A 199 0.60 -26.62 27.83
C GLN A 199 -0.80 -26.65 27.22
N CYS A 200 -1.29 -25.53 26.71
CA CYS A 200 -2.44 -25.51 25.81
C CYS A 200 -1.92 -25.41 24.38
N CYS A 201 -1.97 -26.50 23.64
CA CYS A 201 -1.86 -26.53 22.19
C CYS A 201 -3.28 -26.54 21.60
N TRP A 202 -3.56 -25.58 20.73
CA TRP A 202 -4.71 -25.62 19.83
C TRP A 202 -4.21 -25.50 18.38
#